data_9ec18dec10f5f68142262751a7834be6
#
_entry.id   9ec18dec10f5f68142262751a7834be6
#
_cell.length_a   1.000
_cell.length_b   1.000
_cell.length_c   1.000
_cell.angle_alpha   90.00
_cell.angle_beta   90.00
_cell.angle_gamma   90.00
#
_symmetry.space_group_name_H-M   'P 1'
#
loop_
_entity.id
_entity.type
_entity.pdbx_description
1 polymer ?
#
loop_
_entity_poly.entity_id
_entity_poly.type
_entity_poly.pdbx_seq_one_letter_code
_entity_poly.pdbx_strand_id
1 'polypeptide(L)'
;MAQLRPCILPLFLRLYYPFLTGSRGKVRVACTVMKHLEAAGTFSTQASVRSYESGPDGLMKPETVLHWLQEIAEAHASTLGFGYDFVMSRGLAWVEVRLDMAIRRRPAWKETVELRTCTAQASPLQARRNLEVRDAEGNGIIEASCLWAVIDIRRRRPVPLNKYITQFPEAPCDEIVSAVRLDMKNLQPEIREWTAERRDMDFNRHI
;
A
#
# COMPACT_ATOMS: atom_id res chain seq x y z
N MET A 1 4.15 -38.90 -17.58
CA MET A 1 3.70 -37.66 -18.21
C MET A 1 2.38 -37.26 -17.56
N ALA A 2 2.46 -36.36 -16.54
CA ALA A 2 1.28 -35.82 -15.86
C ALA A 2 1.19 -34.34 -16.24
N GLN A 3 0.15 -34.00 -16.98
CA GLN A 3 -0.16 -32.63 -17.37
C GLN A 3 -0.63 -31.85 -16.14
N LEU A 4 0.17 -30.89 -15.72
CA LEU A 4 -0.21 -29.87 -14.75
C LEU A 4 -1.11 -28.84 -15.45
N ARG A 5 -2.37 -28.77 -15.04
CA ARG A 5 -3.29 -27.70 -15.43
C ARG A 5 -2.83 -26.40 -14.75
N PRO A 6 -2.78 -25.27 -15.46
CA PRO A 6 -2.46 -23.97 -14.83
C PRO A 6 -3.66 -23.54 -13.97
N CYS A 7 -3.44 -23.50 -12.66
CA CYS A 7 -4.37 -22.88 -11.73
C CYS A 7 -4.15 -21.38 -11.85
N ILE A 8 -5.10 -20.66 -12.43
CA ILE A 8 -5.13 -19.19 -12.47
C ILE A 8 -5.47 -18.72 -11.06
N LEU A 9 -4.46 -18.52 -10.22
CA LEU A 9 -4.58 -17.70 -9.01
C LEU A 9 -4.05 -16.29 -9.34
N PRO A 10 -4.69 -15.23 -8.82
CA PRO A 10 -4.18 -13.88 -9.02
C PRO A 10 -2.76 -13.76 -8.45
N LEU A 11 -1.93 -12.99 -9.14
CA LEU A 11 -0.46 -12.91 -9.06
C LEU A 11 0.10 -12.41 -7.72
N PHE A 12 -0.68 -12.33 -6.66
CA PHE A 12 -0.31 -11.68 -5.39
C PHE A 12 0.01 -12.64 -4.22
N LEU A 13 0.13 -13.95 -4.44
CA LEU A 13 0.35 -14.89 -3.33
C LEU A 13 1.50 -15.88 -3.56
N ARG A 14 2.73 -15.37 -3.71
CA ARG A 14 3.94 -16.18 -3.48
C ARG A 14 4.78 -15.55 -2.37
N LEU A 15 4.35 -15.74 -1.12
CA LEU A 15 5.16 -15.47 0.07
C LEU A 15 6.07 -16.68 0.32
N TYR A 16 7.36 -16.52 0.02
CA TYR A 16 8.40 -17.45 0.46
C TYR A 16 9.24 -16.76 1.55
N TYR A 17 9.20 -17.29 2.75
CA TYR A 17 10.15 -16.95 3.81
C TYR A 17 11.22 -18.04 3.94
N PRO A 18 12.50 -17.74 3.77
CA PRO A 18 13.57 -18.45 4.48
C PRO A 18 14.16 -17.56 5.57
N PHE A 19 14.28 -18.12 6.76
CA PHE A 19 15.04 -17.58 7.88
C PHE A 19 16.51 -17.36 7.48
N LEU A 20 17.04 -16.16 7.74
CA LEU A 20 18.46 -15.92 7.83
C LEU A 20 18.76 -15.16 9.12
N THR A 21 19.45 -15.86 10.04
CA THR A 21 20.14 -15.31 11.19
C THR A 21 21.38 -14.54 10.71
N GLY A 22 21.59 -13.30 11.21
CA GLY A 22 22.88 -12.65 11.11
C GLY A 22 22.83 -11.11 11.05
N SER A 23 23.33 -10.52 12.13
CA SER A 23 23.86 -9.15 12.34
C SER A 23 22.99 -7.93 12.03
N ARG A 24 22.72 -7.24 13.12
CA ARG A 24 21.97 -5.98 13.22
C ARG A 24 22.83 -4.80 12.75
N GLY A 25 22.48 -4.23 11.60
CA GLY A 25 22.85 -2.86 11.26
C GLY A 25 21.59 -2.00 11.26
N LYS A 26 21.41 -1.15 12.28
CA LYS A 26 20.34 -0.16 12.31
C LYS A 26 20.70 0.97 11.34
N VAL A 27 20.13 0.95 10.14
CA VAL A 27 20.12 2.14 9.28
C VAL A 27 18.95 3.02 9.77
N ARG A 28 19.26 4.09 10.50
CA ARG A 28 18.30 5.15 10.80
C ARG A 28 18.21 6.03 9.55
N VAL A 29 17.19 5.83 8.74
CA VAL A 29 16.76 6.84 7.78
C VAL A 29 15.99 7.87 8.60
N ALA A 30 16.60 9.05 8.84
CA ALA A 30 15.92 10.17 9.44
C ALA A 30 14.97 10.78 8.40
N CYS A 31 13.77 10.24 8.29
CA CYS A 31 12.64 10.94 7.70
C CYS A 31 12.08 11.83 8.82
N THR A 32 12.31 13.15 8.74
CA THR A 32 11.66 14.09 9.65
C THR A 32 10.19 14.18 9.25
N VAL A 33 9.40 13.26 9.77
CA VAL A 33 7.95 13.25 9.61
C VAL A 33 7.39 14.15 10.70
N MET A 34 6.98 15.36 10.35
CA MET A 34 6.10 16.16 11.23
C MET A 34 4.75 15.44 11.28
N LYS A 35 4.50 14.75 12.39
CA LYS A 35 3.24 14.02 12.63
C LYS A 35 2.20 15.01 13.11
N HIS A 36 1.19 15.29 12.30
CA HIS A 36 -0.06 15.88 12.75
C HIS A 36 -1.12 14.79 12.82
N LEU A 37 -1.50 14.41 14.03
CA LEU A 37 -2.72 13.63 14.26
C LEU A 37 -3.88 14.60 14.22
N GLU A 38 -4.51 14.75 13.06
CA GLU A 38 -5.80 15.41 12.93
C GLU A 38 -6.87 14.40 13.35
N ALA A 39 -8.07 14.87 13.73
CA ALA A 39 -9.21 14.10 14.24
C ALA A 39 -9.10 12.57 14.13
N ALA A 40 -9.54 11.82 15.16
CA ALA A 40 -9.42 10.35 15.26
C ALA A 40 -9.71 9.66 13.91
N GLY A 41 -8.67 9.06 13.30
CA GLY A 41 -8.81 8.28 12.06
C GLY A 41 -8.21 8.88 10.80
N THR A 42 -7.64 10.09 10.86
CA THR A 42 -6.88 10.69 9.76
C THR A 42 -5.41 10.87 10.15
N PHE A 43 -4.54 10.81 9.17
CA PHE A 43 -3.11 11.02 9.35
C PHE A 43 -2.57 11.82 8.17
N SER A 44 -1.75 12.82 8.44
CA SER A 44 -1.08 13.59 7.38
C SER A 44 0.40 13.77 7.63
N THR A 45 1.15 13.99 6.56
CA THR A 45 2.59 14.29 6.57
C THR A 45 2.97 15.07 5.32
N GLN A 46 4.08 15.78 5.37
CA GLN A 46 4.66 16.43 4.20
C GLN A 46 5.81 15.62 3.63
N ALA A 47 5.94 15.61 2.32
CA ALA A 47 7.04 15.00 1.59
C ALA A 47 7.47 15.88 0.42
N SER A 48 8.76 15.88 0.10
CA SER A 48 9.32 16.58 -1.05
C SER A 48 9.91 15.58 -2.03
N VAL A 49 9.62 15.77 -3.32
CA VAL A 49 10.08 14.89 -4.40
C VAL A 49 11.60 14.94 -4.53
N ARG A 50 12.26 13.81 -4.39
CA ARG A 50 13.71 13.66 -4.48
C ARG A 50 14.16 13.42 -5.92
N SER A 51 15.45 13.68 -6.20
CA SER A 51 15.99 13.53 -7.56
C SER A 51 15.85 12.11 -8.14
N TYR A 52 16.08 11.09 -7.32
CA TYR A 52 15.95 9.69 -7.73
C TYR A 52 14.50 9.19 -7.87
N GLU A 53 13.55 9.95 -7.32
CA GLU A 53 12.11 9.72 -7.43
C GLU A 53 11.52 10.35 -8.70
N SER A 54 12.30 11.16 -9.40
CA SER A 54 11.88 11.87 -10.60
C SER A 54 12.36 11.19 -11.87
N GLY A 55 11.55 11.28 -12.91
CA GLY A 55 11.89 10.85 -14.25
C GLY A 55 12.66 11.91 -15.04
N PRO A 56 13.03 11.60 -16.30
CA PRO A 56 13.70 12.56 -17.20
C PRO A 56 12.87 13.80 -17.51
N ASP A 57 11.56 13.72 -17.33
CA ASP A 57 10.59 14.81 -17.48
C ASP A 57 10.54 15.75 -16.27
N GLY A 58 11.34 15.48 -15.24
CA GLY A 58 11.37 16.26 -14.01
C GLY A 58 10.17 16.02 -13.08
N LEU A 59 9.29 15.08 -13.42
CA LEU A 59 8.11 14.74 -12.62
C LEU A 59 8.36 13.44 -11.83
N MET A 60 7.64 13.30 -10.70
CA MET A 60 7.66 12.06 -9.92
C MET A 60 7.30 10.86 -10.80
N LYS A 61 8.06 9.78 -10.69
CA LYS A 61 7.78 8.53 -11.39
C LYS A 61 6.50 7.89 -10.86
N PRO A 62 5.68 7.25 -11.72
CA PRO A 62 4.43 6.60 -11.28
C PRO A 62 4.64 5.55 -10.17
N GLU A 63 5.71 4.77 -10.25
CA GLU A 63 6.04 3.78 -9.21
C GLU A 63 6.38 4.42 -7.86
N THR A 64 6.96 5.62 -7.86
CA THR A 64 7.23 6.37 -6.63
C THR A 64 5.94 6.79 -5.93
N VAL A 65 4.90 7.12 -6.69
CA VAL A 65 3.58 7.42 -6.12
C VAL A 65 3.10 6.24 -5.27
N LEU A 66 3.17 5.02 -5.79
CA LEU A 66 2.76 3.81 -5.07
C LEU A 66 3.59 3.62 -3.79
N HIS A 67 4.90 3.84 -3.84
CA HIS A 67 5.77 3.75 -2.66
C HIS A 67 5.37 4.77 -1.58
N TRP A 68 5.08 6.01 -1.97
CA TRP A 68 4.65 7.04 -1.02
C TRP A 68 3.29 6.73 -0.39
N LEU A 69 2.34 6.22 -1.19
CA LEU A 69 1.04 5.81 -0.68
C LEU A 69 1.16 4.64 0.31
N GLN A 70 2.04 3.67 0.03
CA GLN A 70 2.29 2.57 0.93
C GLN A 70 2.98 3.01 2.22
N GLU A 71 3.94 3.91 2.15
CA GLU A 71 4.68 4.43 3.31
C GLU A 71 3.75 5.17 4.28
N ILE A 72 2.89 6.07 3.78
CA ILE A 72 1.93 6.78 4.65
C ILE A 72 0.88 5.82 5.22
N ALA A 73 0.48 4.79 4.46
CA ALA A 73 -0.46 3.78 4.93
C ALA A 73 0.10 3.00 6.12
N GLU A 74 1.37 2.58 6.05
CA GLU A 74 2.07 1.89 7.13
C GLU A 74 2.30 2.81 8.33
N ALA A 75 2.76 4.05 8.10
CA ALA A 75 2.96 5.03 9.16
C ALA A 75 1.68 5.25 9.97
N HIS A 76 0.53 5.40 9.28
CA HIS A 76 -0.76 5.54 9.94
C HIS A 76 -1.20 4.25 10.67
N ALA A 77 -1.09 3.08 10.03
CA ALA A 77 -1.45 1.80 10.66
C ALA A 77 -0.61 1.54 11.92
N SER A 78 0.67 1.90 11.91
CA SER A 78 1.56 1.81 13.06
C SER A 78 1.14 2.75 14.21
N THR A 79 0.70 4.00 13.92
CA THR A 79 0.16 4.90 14.96
C THR A 79 -1.15 4.38 15.56
N LEU A 80 -1.95 3.68 14.77
CA LEU A 80 -3.19 3.05 15.23
C LEU A 80 -2.96 1.71 15.96
N GLY A 81 -1.71 1.22 16.02
CA GLY A 81 -1.33 0.01 16.73
C GLY A 81 -1.59 -1.30 15.98
N PHE A 82 -1.85 -1.25 14.67
CA PHE A 82 -2.03 -2.43 13.82
C PHE A 82 -1.19 -2.42 12.53
N GLY A 83 -0.05 -1.75 12.56
CA GLY A 83 0.96 -1.76 11.49
C GLY A 83 1.70 -3.09 11.36
N TYR A 84 2.79 -3.07 10.60
CA TYR A 84 3.59 -4.24 10.23
C TYR A 84 3.99 -5.12 11.42
N ASP A 85 4.59 -4.53 12.47
CA ASP A 85 5.07 -5.28 13.63
C ASP A 85 3.94 -6.00 14.38
N PHE A 86 2.77 -5.36 14.44
CA PHE A 86 1.59 -5.96 15.07
C PHE A 86 1.12 -7.21 14.33
N VAL A 87 0.98 -7.15 13.01
CA VAL A 87 0.50 -8.30 12.22
C VAL A 87 1.54 -9.40 12.15
N MET A 88 2.81 -9.06 11.93
CA MET A 88 3.91 -10.04 11.80
C MET A 88 4.15 -10.81 13.09
N SER A 89 4.07 -10.16 14.26
CA SER A 89 4.21 -10.85 15.56
C SER A 89 3.12 -11.90 15.82
N ARG A 90 2.03 -11.86 15.05
CA ARG A 90 0.89 -12.78 15.14
C ARG A 90 0.81 -13.78 13.98
N GLY A 91 1.82 -13.82 13.12
CA GLY A 91 1.81 -14.67 11.92
C GLY A 91 0.78 -14.23 10.88
N LEU A 92 0.46 -12.93 10.87
CA LEU A 92 -0.47 -12.31 9.97
C LEU A 92 0.25 -11.36 9.02
N ALA A 93 -0.40 -10.98 7.91
CA ALA A 93 0.07 -9.92 7.01
C ALA A 93 -1.11 -9.12 6.47
N TRP A 94 -0.89 -7.82 6.27
CA TRP A 94 -1.76 -7.00 5.44
C TRP A 94 -1.52 -7.30 3.97
N VAL A 95 -2.60 -7.45 3.21
CA VAL A 95 -2.57 -7.62 1.75
C VAL A 95 -3.50 -6.59 1.13
N GLU A 96 -2.98 -5.80 0.20
CA GLU A 96 -3.79 -4.95 -0.64
C GLU A 96 -4.52 -5.81 -1.67
N VAL A 97 -5.86 -5.80 -1.62
CA VAL A 97 -6.69 -6.60 -2.53
C VAL A 97 -7.20 -5.78 -3.71
N ARG A 98 -7.19 -4.45 -3.56
CA ARG A 98 -7.63 -3.52 -4.60
C ARG A 98 -7.04 -2.14 -4.36
N LEU A 99 -6.61 -1.50 -5.44
CA LEU A 99 -6.23 -0.11 -5.49
C LEU A 99 -6.90 0.54 -6.71
N ASP A 100 -7.68 1.57 -6.48
CA ASP A 100 -8.21 2.47 -7.51
C ASP A 100 -7.56 3.83 -7.31
N MET A 101 -6.91 4.38 -8.34
CA MET A 101 -6.14 5.61 -8.23
C MET A 101 -6.40 6.54 -9.40
N ALA A 102 -6.58 7.82 -9.11
CA ALA A 102 -6.66 8.91 -10.06
C ALA A 102 -5.47 9.86 -9.90
N ILE A 103 -4.67 10.01 -10.95
CA ILE A 103 -3.53 10.93 -11.00
C ILE A 103 -3.93 12.10 -11.92
N ARG A 104 -4.22 13.28 -11.37
CA ARG A 104 -4.50 14.49 -12.15
C ARG A 104 -3.22 15.13 -12.66
N ARG A 105 -2.19 15.17 -11.80
CA ARG A 105 -0.82 15.52 -12.17
C ARG A 105 0.17 14.83 -11.23
N ARG A 106 1.40 14.66 -11.70
CA ARG A 106 2.51 14.19 -10.88
C ARG A 106 3.25 15.39 -10.29
N PRO A 107 3.65 15.36 -9.01
CA PRO A 107 4.49 16.38 -8.42
C PRO A 107 5.83 16.51 -9.16
N ALA A 108 6.36 17.73 -9.24
CA ALA A 108 7.67 18.00 -9.82
C ALA A 108 8.81 17.74 -8.85
N TRP A 109 10.02 17.56 -9.34
CA TRP A 109 11.22 17.49 -8.53
C TRP A 109 11.32 18.70 -7.61
N LYS A 110 11.64 18.49 -6.32
CA LYS A 110 11.68 19.46 -5.22
C LYS A 110 10.32 20.03 -4.79
N GLU A 111 9.24 19.68 -5.46
CA GLU A 111 7.91 20.06 -4.99
C GLU A 111 7.63 19.41 -3.65
N THR A 112 7.11 20.19 -2.71
CA THR A 112 6.63 19.70 -1.42
C THR A 112 5.12 19.57 -1.48
N VAL A 113 4.61 18.42 -1.08
CA VAL A 113 3.20 18.11 -1.08
C VAL A 113 2.78 17.58 0.29
N GLU A 114 1.49 17.67 0.59
CA GLU A 114 0.88 17.02 1.74
C GLU A 114 0.36 15.64 1.32
N LEU A 115 0.72 14.61 2.09
CA LEU A 115 0.15 13.27 2.00
C LEU A 115 -0.87 13.11 3.10
N ARG A 116 -2.09 12.68 2.78
CA ARG A 116 -3.15 12.43 3.74
C ARG A 116 -3.72 11.03 3.59
N THR A 117 -4.13 10.42 4.69
CA THR A 117 -4.80 9.11 4.68
C THR A 117 -5.82 8.99 5.78
N CYS A 118 -6.88 8.26 5.52
CA CYS A 118 -7.83 7.77 6.51
C CYS A 118 -8.07 6.27 6.32
N THR A 119 -8.59 5.61 7.35
CA THR A 119 -8.96 4.19 7.25
C THR A 119 -10.23 3.93 8.05
N ALA A 120 -11.04 3.00 7.56
CA ALA A 120 -12.24 2.52 8.23
C ALA A 120 -12.45 1.02 7.92
N GLN A 121 -13.23 0.35 8.74
CA GLN A 121 -13.66 -1.01 8.43
C GLN A 121 -14.71 -0.97 7.32
N ALA A 122 -14.42 -1.61 6.17
CA ALA A 122 -15.34 -1.70 5.03
C ALA A 122 -16.26 -2.92 5.11
N SER A 123 -15.75 -4.03 5.65
CA SER A 123 -16.49 -5.28 5.86
C SER A 123 -15.83 -6.09 7.00
N PRO A 124 -16.40 -7.21 7.43
CA PRO A 124 -15.76 -8.07 8.43
C PRO A 124 -14.34 -8.54 8.06
N LEU A 125 -14.02 -8.63 6.76
CA LEU A 125 -12.74 -9.12 6.25
C LEU A 125 -11.87 -8.02 5.63
N GLN A 126 -12.39 -6.80 5.44
CA GLN A 126 -11.70 -5.75 4.68
C GLN A 126 -11.73 -4.41 5.39
N ALA A 127 -10.59 -3.73 5.36
CA ALA A 127 -10.48 -2.31 5.69
C ALA A 127 -10.37 -1.49 4.41
N ARG A 128 -11.06 -0.35 4.37
CA ARG A 128 -10.87 0.69 3.36
C ARG A 128 -9.80 1.66 3.83
N ARG A 129 -9.02 2.14 2.91
CA ARG A 129 -8.10 3.24 3.12
C ARG A 129 -8.18 4.19 1.93
N ASN A 130 -8.34 5.47 2.22
CA ASN A 130 -8.16 6.51 1.22
C ASN A 130 -6.82 7.19 1.42
N LEU A 131 -6.26 7.65 0.31
CA LEU A 131 -4.96 8.30 0.24
C LEU A 131 -5.08 9.48 -0.70
N GLU A 132 -4.55 10.63 -0.29
CA GLU A 132 -4.56 11.85 -1.06
C GLU A 132 -3.16 12.47 -1.06
N VAL A 133 -2.77 13.02 -2.21
CA VAL A 133 -1.62 13.91 -2.34
C VAL A 133 -2.15 15.27 -2.71
N ARG A 134 -1.82 16.30 -1.92
CA ARG A 134 -2.25 17.68 -2.12
C ARG A 134 -1.06 18.59 -2.38
N ASP A 135 -1.24 19.56 -3.28
CA ASP A 135 -0.25 20.59 -3.53
C ASP A 135 -0.26 21.66 -2.40
N ALA A 136 0.61 22.68 -2.57
CA ALA A 136 0.74 23.78 -1.59
C ALA A 136 -0.53 24.62 -1.45
N GLU A 137 -1.38 24.64 -2.49
CA GLU A 137 -2.66 25.34 -2.53
C GLU A 137 -3.79 24.49 -1.93
N GLY A 138 -3.52 23.23 -1.54
CA GLY A 138 -4.48 22.29 -0.98
C GLY A 138 -5.31 21.53 -2.02
N ASN A 139 -4.99 21.64 -3.32
CA ASN A 139 -5.69 20.89 -4.35
C ASN A 139 -5.26 19.44 -4.34
N GLY A 140 -6.22 18.49 -4.43
CA GLY A 140 -5.95 17.07 -4.60
C GLY A 140 -5.39 16.79 -6.00
N ILE A 141 -4.12 16.39 -6.06
CA ILE A 141 -3.42 16.08 -7.32
C ILE A 141 -3.33 14.59 -7.60
N ILE A 142 -3.39 13.77 -6.55
CA ILE A 142 -3.50 12.30 -6.64
C ILE A 142 -4.49 11.85 -5.57
N GLU A 143 -5.40 10.97 -5.93
CA GLU A 143 -6.37 10.36 -5.04
C GLU A 143 -6.39 8.86 -5.24
N ALA A 144 -6.51 8.10 -4.16
CA ALA A 144 -6.61 6.65 -4.22
C ALA A 144 -7.57 6.10 -3.16
N SER A 145 -8.27 5.03 -3.52
CA SER A 145 -9.06 4.21 -2.60
C SER A 145 -8.56 2.77 -2.66
N CYS A 146 -8.19 2.23 -1.50
CA CYS A 146 -7.66 0.88 -1.37
C CYS A 146 -8.58 0.00 -0.51
N LEU A 147 -8.60 -1.29 -0.82
CA LEU A 147 -9.14 -2.32 0.07
C LEU A 147 -8.01 -3.23 0.53
N TRP A 148 -7.95 -3.42 1.85
CA TRP A 148 -6.95 -4.25 2.50
C TRP A 148 -7.62 -5.41 3.24
N ALA A 149 -6.98 -6.57 3.25
CA ALA A 149 -7.37 -7.71 4.06
C ALA A 149 -6.20 -8.18 4.92
N VAL A 150 -6.51 -8.73 6.10
CA VAL A 150 -5.52 -9.44 6.90
C VAL A 150 -5.56 -10.91 6.57
N ILE A 151 -4.42 -11.51 6.27
CA ILE A 151 -4.29 -12.95 6.00
C ILE A 151 -3.49 -13.65 7.09
N ASP A 152 -3.86 -14.89 7.41
CA ASP A 152 -3.02 -15.83 8.13
C ASP A 152 -1.95 -16.37 7.16
N ILE A 153 -0.67 -16.08 7.44
CA ILE A 153 0.45 -16.42 6.56
C ILE A 153 0.58 -17.94 6.37
N ARG A 154 0.34 -18.72 7.42
CA ARG A 154 0.44 -20.19 7.37
C ARG A 154 -0.71 -20.82 6.60
N ARG A 155 -1.94 -20.37 6.90
CA ARG A 155 -3.17 -20.89 6.29
C ARG A 155 -3.44 -20.29 4.92
N ARG A 156 -2.82 -19.15 4.59
CA ARG A 156 -3.02 -18.40 3.34
C ARG A 156 -4.50 -18.05 3.10
N ARG A 157 -5.18 -17.63 4.17
CA ARG A 157 -6.62 -17.28 4.13
C ARG A 157 -6.87 -15.97 4.85
N PRO A 158 -7.82 -15.16 4.37
CA PRO A 158 -8.26 -13.99 5.09
C PRO A 158 -8.80 -14.35 6.48
N VAL A 159 -8.60 -13.46 7.43
CA VAL A 159 -9.12 -13.57 8.79
C VAL A 159 -10.01 -12.37 9.09
N PRO A 160 -11.07 -12.54 9.93
CA PRO A 160 -11.90 -11.43 10.35
C PRO A 160 -11.08 -10.38 11.08
N LEU A 161 -11.26 -9.11 10.68
CA LEU A 161 -10.52 -7.98 11.23
C LEU A 161 -10.77 -7.82 12.73
N ASN A 162 -12.04 -7.89 13.16
CA ASN A 162 -12.45 -7.73 14.55
C ASN A 162 -11.86 -8.77 15.51
N LYS A 163 -11.32 -9.87 15.00
CA LYS A 163 -10.63 -10.87 15.82
C LYS A 163 -9.31 -10.33 16.38
N TYR A 164 -8.69 -9.40 15.69
CA TYR A 164 -7.34 -8.90 16.03
C TYR A 164 -7.32 -7.39 16.24
N ILE A 165 -8.17 -6.65 15.54
CA ILE A 165 -8.25 -5.20 15.58
C ILE A 165 -9.61 -4.86 16.20
N THR A 166 -9.62 -4.51 17.47
CA THR A 166 -10.84 -4.30 18.25
C THR A 166 -11.49 -2.94 17.99
N GLN A 167 -10.70 -1.97 17.54
CA GLN A 167 -11.20 -0.62 17.26
C GLN A 167 -10.58 -0.10 15.96
N PHE A 168 -11.41 0.10 14.95
CA PHE A 168 -11.08 0.95 13.81
C PHE A 168 -11.47 2.40 14.13
N PRO A 169 -10.79 3.37 13.52
CA PRO A 169 -11.23 4.77 13.61
C PRO A 169 -12.66 4.93 13.12
N GLU A 170 -13.44 5.75 13.81
CA GLU A 170 -14.82 6.08 13.44
C GLU A 170 -14.90 7.23 12.41
N ALA A 171 -13.75 7.77 11.97
CA ALA A 171 -13.72 8.85 11.00
C ALA A 171 -14.33 8.40 9.65
N PRO A 172 -15.09 9.28 8.99
CA PRO A 172 -15.59 9.00 7.65
C PRO A 172 -14.42 8.70 6.70
N CYS A 173 -14.48 7.58 6.01
CA CYS A 173 -13.50 7.18 5.01
C CYS A 173 -14.25 6.53 3.84
N ASP A 174 -15.11 7.33 3.21
CA ASP A 174 -15.88 6.90 2.06
C ASP A 174 -15.00 6.80 0.82
N GLU A 175 -15.38 5.96 -0.13
CA GLU A 175 -14.63 5.76 -1.37
C GLU A 175 -14.56 7.07 -2.17
N ILE A 176 -13.34 7.59 -2.39
CA ILE A 176 -13.11 8.86 -3.11
C ILE A 176 -12.79 8.65 -4.60
N VAL A 177 -12.39 7.45 -4.99
CA VAL A 177 -12.17 7.05 -6.38
C VAL A 177 -13.08 5.89 -6.69
N SER A 178 -13.98 6.09 -7.65
CA SER A 178 -14.92 5.05 -8.07
C SER A 178 -14.20 3.91 -8.79
N ALA A 179 -14.50 2.72 -8.34
CA ALA A 179 -13.95 1.50 -8.88
C ALA A 179 -14.35 1.27 -10.33
N VAL A 180 -13.38 1.10 -11.22
CA VAL A 180 -13.63 0.60 -12.57
C VAL A 180 -13.84 -0.92 -12.47
N ARG A 181 -15.02 -1.41 -12.87
CA ARG A 181 -15.25 -2.83 -13.04
C ARG A 181 -14.52 -3.32 -14.28
N LEU A 182 -13.51 -4.14 -14.09
CA LEU A 182 -12.86 -4.85 -15.19
C LEU A 182 -13.77 -6.01 -15.63
N ASP A 183 -14.17 -6.02 -16.90
CA ASP A 183 -14.85 -7.16 -17.49
C ASP A 183 -13.84 -8.24 -17.85
N MET A 184 -13.54 -9.09 -16.87
CA MET A 184 -12.56 -10.17 -17.00
C MET A 184 -12.96 -11.22 -18.05
N LYS A 185 -14.24 -11.28 -18.47
CA LYS A 185 -14.72 -12.27 -19.43
C LYS A 185 -14.34 -11.92 -20.88
N ASN A 186 -14.17 -10.62 -21.15
CA ASN A 186 -13.86 -10.11 -22.48
C ASN A 186 -12.40 -9.64 -22.62
N LEU A 187 -11.57 -9.81 -21.58
CA LEU A 187 -10.15 -9.53 -21.66
C LEU A 187 -9.47 -10.59 -22.53
N GLN A 188 -8.87 -10.17 -23.62
CA GLN A 188 -7.91 -10.98 -24.38
C GLN A 188 -6.56 -10.81 -23.69
N PRO A 189 -6.02 -11.82 -22.98
CA PRO A 189 -4.75 -11.68 -22.29
C PRO A 189 -3.63 -11.59 -23.31
N GLU A 190 -2.92 -10.46 -23.32
CA GLU A 190 -1.60 -10.38 -23.92
C GLU A 190 -0.61 -11.02 -22.93
N ILE A 191 -0.04 -12.15 -23.30
CA ILE A 191 0.97 -12.83 -22.48
C ILE A 191 2.32 -12.18 -22.78
N ARG A 192 2.90 -11.54 -21.78
CA ARG A 192 4.29 -11.08 -21.81
C ARG A 192 5.09 -11.87 -20.79
N GLU A 193 6.20 -12.43 -21.23
CA GLU A 193 7.16 -13.05 -20.33
C GLU A 193 8.05 -11.97 -19.73
N TRP A 194 8.19 -11.99 -18.43
CA TRP A 194 9.07 -11.10 -17.69
C TRP A 194 9.81 -11.88 -16.61
N THR A 195 11.10 -11.62 -16.47
CA THR A 195 11.91 -12.25 -15.43
C THR A 195 12.14 -11.25 -14.30
N ALA A 196 11.65 -11.57 -13.11
CA ALA A 196 11.87 -10.77 -11.94
C ALA A 196 13.34 -10.79 -11.54
N GLU A 197 13.93 -9.61 -11.29
CA GLU A 197 15.28 -9.45 -10.80
C GLU A 197 15.27 -9.05 -9.31
N ARG A 198 16.44 -9.15 -8.67
CA ARG A 198 16.56 -8.79 -7.24
C ARG A 198 16.18 -7.34 -6.94
N ARG A 199 16.36 -6.42 -7.88
CA ARG A 199 15.98 -5.00 -7.76
C ARG A 199 14.46 -4.77 -7.75
N ASP A 200 13.68 -5.76 -8.20
CA ASP A 200 12.23 -5.69 -8.30
C ASP A 200 11.56 -6.18 -7.00
N MET A 201 12.36 -6.61 -6.03
CA MET A 201 11.85 -7.09 -4.74
C MET A 201 11.90 -5.97 -3.70
N ASP A 202 10.82 -5.82 -2.94
CA ASP A 202 10.78 -4.99 -1.74
C ASP A 202 11.50 -5.65 -0.54
N PHE A 203 11.53 -4.99 0.61
CA PHE A 203 12.15 -5.56 1.83
C PHE A 203 11.38 -6.78 2.35
N ASN A 204 10.10 -6.94 2.02
CA ASN A 204 9.28 -8.11 2.32
C ASN A 204 9.50 -9.24 1.31
N ARG A 205 10.35 -9.01 0.28
CA ARG A 205 10.62 -9.92 -0.85
C ARG A 205 9.40 -10.15 -1.74
N HIS A 206 8.52 -9.15 -1.85
CA HIS A 206 7.47 -9.12 -2.85
C HIS A 206 8.03 -8.60 -4.18
N ILE A 207 7.47 -9.09 -5.29
CA ILE A 207 7.75 -8.65 -6.67
C ILE A 207 6.51 -7.98 -7.20
#